data_3b2970f31ade1ec2d97fe730362d5503
#
_entry.id   3b2970f31ade1ec2d97fe730362d5503
#
_cell.length_a   1.000
_cell.length_b   1.000
_cell.length_c   1.000
_cell.angle_alpha   90.00
_cell.angle_beta   90.00
_cell.angle_gamma   90.00
#
_symmetry.space_group_name_H-M   'P 1'
#
loop_
_entity.id
_entity.type
_entity.pdbx_description
1 polymer ?
#
loop_
_entity_poly.entity_id
_entity_poly.type
_entity_poly.pdbx_seq_one_letter_code
_entity_poly.pdbx_strand_id
1 'polypeptide(L)'
;PQFNTCASQDAIRHYVLGRGDDNPLFCDESYAARSRYDGIIAPNTFLLTCGFPRSRGLPGVHALFTGIDFHFHDPVKVGTRISAKSSLHELSERIGEYAGRQIQQTTCTKYISEQGQPLATLYSHAFRMERKKAGGRGKYSQLSRKIYTDEEMQEIAEAYRVEGMSRRGADKRFWSDVSIGDEMPTMVKGPLTVTDNVAFLIGFGTVFVRAHRQWHEFRERHPGVGVKDQFGVWDVPERVHWDENLAASVGMPGPYDYGPQRIAWIDHAIAEWMGDDGWLSRLNVKLTAPNFVGDTSWIRGSVVEKRNRNIIIIKLSVTDHRGRETATANAEVVLP
;
A
#
# COMPACT_ATOMS: atom_id res chain seq x y z
N PRO A 1 -7.07 -17.32 0.93
CA PRO A 1 -6.96 -17.46 -0.52
C PRO A 1 -6.29 -16.23 -1.11
N GLN A 2 -5.57 -16.42 -2.22
CA GLN A 2 -5.00 -15.34 -3.03
C GLN A 2 -6.13 -14.69 -3.84
N PHE A 3 -6.01 -13.40 -4.13
CA PHE A 3 -6.90 -12.74 -5.08
C PHE A 3 -6.39 -13.00 -6.51
N ASN A 4 -5.15 -12.61 -6.81
CA ASN A 4 -4.47 -12.99 -8.04
C ASN A 4 -3.56 -14.20 -7.81
N THR A 5 -3.54 -15.13 -8.75
CA THR A 5 -2.63 -16.28 -8.78
C THR A 5 -1.67 -16.23 -9.95
N CYS A 6 -1.82 -15.20 -10.80
CA CYS A 6 -1.00 -14.94 -11.96
C CYS A 6 -0.88 -13.43 -12.15
N ALA A 7 0.31 -12.97 -12.51
CA ALA A 7 0.55 -11.61 -12.95
C ALA A 7 0.10 -11.46 -14.42
N SER A 8 -1.21 -11.64 -14.70
CA SER A 8 -1.73 -11.41 -16.04
C SER A 8 -1.65 -9.92 -16.39
N GLN A 9 -1.59 -9.61 -17.68
CA GLN A 9 -1.53 -8.23 -18.16
C GLN A 9 -2.70 -7.38 -17.62
N ASP A 10 -3.91 -7.93 -17.60
CA ASP A 10 -5.07 -7.23 -17.04
C ASP A 10 -4.96 -7.02 -15.53
N ALA A 11 -4.48 -8.01 -14.79
CA ALA A 11 -4.28 -7.85 -13.34
C ALA A 11 -3.24 -6.77 -13.02
N ILE A 12 -2.14 -6.73 -13.76
CA ILE A 12 -1.12 -5.68 -13.65
C ILE A 12 -1.74 -4.33 -13.99
N ARG A 13 -2.42 -4.21 -15.14
CA ARG A 13 -3.06 -2.97 -15.59
C ARG A 13 -4.07 -2.44 -14.58
N HIS A 14 -4.94 -3.29 -14.03
CA HIS A 14 -5.92 -2.87 -13.02
C HIS A 14 -5.23 -2.38 -11.74
N TYR A 15 -4.15 -3.03 -11.33
CA TYR A 15 -3.38 -2.62 -10.15
C TYR A 15 -2.69 -1.27 -10.35
N VAL A 16 -2.09 -1.07 -11.52
CA VAL A 16 -1.41 0.17 -11.91
C VAL A 16 -2.40 1.34 -11.95
N LEU A 17 -3.55 1.16 -12.62
CA LEU A 17 -4.64 2.15 -12.63
C LEU A 17 -5.15 2.46 -11.20
N GLY A 18 -5.32 1.42 -10.37
CA GLY A 18 -5.84 1.57 -9.00
C GLY A 18 -4.90 2.32 -8.06
N ARG A 19 -3.59 2.38 -8.34
CA ARG A 19 -2.63 3.19 -7.58
C ARG A 19 -2.37 4.57 -8.19
N GLY A 20 -3.06 4.89 -9.32
CA GLY A 20 -2.91 6.15 -10.04
C GLY A 20 -1.54 6.27 -10.72
N ASP A 21 -1.13 5.22 -11.45
CA ASP A 21 0.15 5.12 -12.15
C ASP A 21 -0.11 4.81 -13.63
N ASP A 22 0.71 5.33 -14.51
CA ASP A 22 0.66 5.12 -15.96
C ASP A 22 2.05 4.83 -16.55
N ASN A 23 2.99 4.34 -15.72
CA ASN A 23 4.34 4.03 -16.16
C ASN A 23 4.32 2.99 -17.30
N PRO A 24 4.87 3.31 -18.48
CA PRO A 24 4.79 2.44 -19.65
C PRO A 24 5.53 1.11 -19.47
N LEU A 25 6.47 1.01 -18.53
CA LEU A 25 7.12 -0.26 -18.19
C LEU A 25 6.13 -1.33 -17.73
N PHE A 26 5.00 -0.91 -17.13
CA PHE A 26 3.96 -1.79 -16.60
C PHE A 26 2.74 -1.94 -17.50
N CYS A 27 2.60 -1.08 -18.54
CA CYS A 27 1.36 -0.96 -19.31
C CYS A 27 1.54 -1.05 -20.84
N ASP A 28 2.72 -0.73 -21.36
CA ASP A 28 3.00 -0.67 -22.81
C ASP A 28 3.99 -1.77 -23.20
N GLU A 29 3.50 -2.76 -23.98
CA GLU A 29 4.32 -3.88 -24.44
C GLU A 29 5.50 -3.44 -25.30
N SER A 30 5.27 -2.46 -26.20
CA SER A 30 6.30 -1.97 -27.11
C SER A 30 7.40 -1.22 -26.38
N TYR A 31 7.03 -0.49 -25.33
CA TYR A 31 8.00 0.17 -24.46
C TYR A 31 8.76 -0.87 -23.62
N ALA A 32 8.04 -1.74 -22.92
CA ALA A 32 8.60 -2.72 -22.01
C ALA A 32 9.52 -3.75 -22.71
N ALA A 33 9.22 -4.10 -23.96
CA ALA A 33 10.07 -4.98 -24.77
C ALA A 33 11.48 -4.40 -25.03
N ARG A 34 11.64 -3.06 -24.96
CA ARG A 34 12.96 -2.41 -25.11
C ARG A 34 13.71 -2.25 -23.79
N SER A 35 13.07 -2.56 -22.67
CA SER A 35 13.68 -2.50 -21.35
C SER A 35 14.60 -3.73 -21.11
N ARG A 36 15.39 -3.67 -20.05
CA ARG A 36 16.19 -4.83 -19.61
C ARG A 36 15.37 -6.07 -19.25
N TYR A 37 14.06 -5.94 -19.13
CA TYR A 37 13.16 -7.03 -18.76
C TYR A 37 12.60 -7.79 -19.94
N ASP A 38 12.75 -7.22 -21.16
CA ASP A 38 12.24 -7.82 -22.41
C ASP A 38 10.72 -8.13 -22.31
N GLY A 39 9.95 -7.15 -21.81
CA GLY A 39 8.51 -7.24 -21.67
C GLY A 39 7.98 -6.61 -20.39
N ILE A 40 6.66 -6.59 -20.26
CA ILE A 40 5.96 -6.03 -19.11
C ILE A 40 6.33 -6.76 -17.80
N ILE A 41 6.62 -5.98 -16.78
CA ILE A 41 6.73 -6.46 -15.39
C ILE A 41 5.60 -5.88 -14.53
N ALA A 42 5.30 -6.53 -13.45
CA ALA A 42 4.42 -5.96 -12.43
C ALA A 42 5.20 -5.01 -11.50
N PRO A 43 4.59 -3.93 -11.00
CA PRO A 43 5.16 -3.17 -9.90
C PRO A 43 5.45 -4.08 -8.70
N ASN A 44 6.50 -3.77 -7.92
CA ASN A 44 6.93 -4.65 -6.82
C ASN A 44 5.81 -4.96 -5.82
N THR A 45 5.03 -3.94 -5.46
CA THR A 45 3.91 -4.09 -4.52
C THR A 45 2.69 -4.82 -5.08
N PHE A 46 2.64 -5.15 -6.38
CA PHE A 46 1.63 -6.02 -6.98
C PHE A 46 1.54 -7.38 -6.26
N LEU A 47 2.65 -7.88 -5.73
CA LEU A 47 2.68 -9.14 -4.97
C LEU A 47 1.71 -9.15 -3.78
N LEU A 48 1.34 -7.99 -3.22
CA LEU A 48 0.32 -7.89 -2.17
C LEU A 48 -1.05 -8.39 -2.64
N THR A 49 -1.35 -8.32 -3.94
CA THR A 49 -2.59 -8.86 -4.53
C THR A 49 -2.59 -10.38 -4.55
N CYS A 50 -1.40 -10.99 -4.62
CA CYS A 50 -1.21 -12.44 -4.69
C CYS A 50 -1.26 -13.10 -3.32
N GLY A 51 -1.24 -12.33 -2.23
CA GLY A 51 -1.27 -12.89 -0.90
C GLY A 51 -1.01 -11.87 0.19
N PHE A 52 -1.96 -10.95 0.42
CA PHE A 52 -1.85 -10.04 1.55
C PHE A 52 -1.98 -10.83 2.87
N PRO A 53 -0.98 -10.77 3.77
CA PRO A 53 -0.99 -11.52 5.00
C PRO A 53 -2.05 -10.97 5.95
N ARG A 54 -2.91 -11.85 6.43
CA ARG A 54 -3.94 -11.52 7.41
C ARG A 54 -3.48 -11.93 8.78
N SER A 55 -3.66 -11.03 9.72
CA SER A 55 -3.44 -11.34 11.13
C SER A 55 -4.53 -12.31 11.62
N ARG A 56 -4.27 -13.60 11.50
CA ARG A 56 -5.15 -14.68 11.95
C ARG A 56 -4.91 -15.02 13.42
N GLY A 57 -5.81 -15.80 14.01
CA GLY A 57 -5.78 -16.17 15.41
C GLY A 57 -6.27 -15.04 16.32
N LEU A 58 -6.27 -15.29 17.63
CA LEU A 58 -6.72 -14.37 18.67
C LEU A 58 -8.16 -13.84 18.40
N PRO A 59 -9.20 -14.70 18.46
CA PRO A 59 -10.57 -14.29 18.23
C PRO A 59 -10.99 -13.21 19.25
N GLY A 60 -11.78 -12.25 18.79
CA GLY A 60 -12.24 -11.13 19.63
C GLY A 60 -11.24 -9.96 19.75
N VAL A 61 -10.03 -10.09 19.20
CA VAL A 61 -9.01 -9.06 19.23
C VAL A 61 -8.95 -8.34 17.89
N HIS A 62 -8.93 -7.01 17.93
CA HIS A 62 -8.77 -6.18 16.73
C HIS A 62 -7.33 -6.31 16.17
N ALA A 63 -7.19 -6.26 14.85
CA ALA A 63 -5.90 -6.21 14.18
C ALA A 63 -5.78 -4.87 13.45
N LEU A 64 -4.85 -4.04 13.89
CA LEU A 64 -4.49 -2.80 13.19
C LEU A 64 -3.21 -3.05 12.40
N PHE A 65 -3.30 -2.99 11.08
CA PHE A 65 -2.15 -3.09 10.20
C PHE A 65 -1.26 -1.85 10.34
N THR A 66 0.05 -2.04 10.58
CA THR A 66 0.97 -0.96 10.94
C THR A 66 2.17 -0.84 10.02
N GLY A 67 2.33 -1.74 9.06
CA GLY A 67 3.40 -1.63 8.08
C GLY A 67 3.97 -2.96 7.61
N ILE A 68 5.04 -2.84 6.86
CA ILE A 68 5.72 -3.95 6.21
C ILE A 68 7.25 -3.79 6.24
N ASP A 69 7.94 -4.91 6.08
CA ASP A 69 9.31 -5.00 5.60
C ASP A 69 9.32 -6.00 4.43
N PHE A 70 9.50 -5.48 3.21
CA PHE A 70 9.36 -6.24 1.98
C PHE A 70 10.70 -6.35 1.25
N HIS A 71 11.17 -7.58 1.07
CA HIS A 71 12.40 -7.90 0.37
C HIS A 71 12.04 -8.49 -0.98
N PHE A 72 12.46 -7.84 -2.06
CA PHE A 72 12.22 -8.26 -3.43
C PHE A 72 13.45 -8.97 -3.97
N HIS A 73 13.27 -10.15 -4.55
CA HIS A 73 14.35 -11.01 -4.98
C HIS A 73 14.46 -11.07 -6.49
N ASP A 74 13.31 -10.99 -7.19
CA ASP A 74 13.28 -11.07 -8.66
C ASP A 74 12.06 -10.31 -9.21
N PRO A 75 12.16 -9.70 -10.42
CA PRO A 75 11.03 -9.04 -11.04
C PRO A 75 9.92 -10.02 -11.43
N VAL A 76 8.69 -9.59 -11.27
CA VAL A 76 7.52 -10.38 -11.64
C VAL A 76 7.14 -10.05 -13.09
N LYS A 77 7.50 -10.90 -14.04
CA LYS A 77 7.14 -10.73 -15.44
C LYS A 77 5.66 -11.07 -15.68
N VAL A 78 5.07 -10.46 -16.71
CA VAL A 78 3.74 -10.81 -17.18
C VAL A 78 3.63 -12.32 -17.44
N GLY A 79 2.50 -12.92 -17.04
CA GLY A 79 2.26 -14.37 -17.17
C GLY A 79 2.77 -15.20 -15.99
N THR A 80 3.63 -14.67 -15.11
CA THR A 80 4.15 -15.41 -13.96
C THR A 80 3.02 -15.89 -13.06
N ARG A 81 2.93 -17.20 -12.83
CA ARG A 81 2.05 -17.78 -11.80
C ARG A 81 2.74 -17.71 -10.45
N ILE A 82 2.00 -17.28 -9.43
CA ILE A 82 2.55 -16.93 -8.12
C ILE A 82 1.82 -17.71 -7.04
N SER A 83 2.56 -18.36 -6.17
CA SER A 83 2.06 -18.91 -4.90
C SER A 83 2.56 -18.08 -3.73
N ALA A 84 1.69 -17.84 -2.75
CA ALA A 84 2.02 -17.13 -1.52
C ALA A 84 1.78 -18.04 -0.31
N LYS A 85 2.81 -18.24 0.53
CA LYS A 85 2.73 -19.02 1.76
C LYS A 85 3.04 -18.13 2.95
N SER A 86 2.08 -18.02 3.87
CA SER A 86 2.21 -17.20 5.08
C SER A 86 2.34 -18.04 6.33
N SER A 87 3.23 -17.65 7.22
CA SER A 87 3.42 -18.24 8.57
C SER A 87 3.56 -17.14 9.62
N LEU A 88 3.19 -17.43 10.85
CA LEU A 88 3.54 -16.58 11.98
C LEU A 88 5.06 -16.54 12.10
N HIS A 89 5.62 -15.32 12.15
CA HIS A 89 7.06 -15.12 12.31
C HIS A 89 7.40 -14.78 13.76
N GLU A 90 6.70 -13.81 14.33
CA GLU A 90 6.99 -13.29 15.67
C GLU A 90 5.73 -12.77 16.35
N LEU A 91 5.69 -12.93 17.67
CA LEU A 91 4.78 -12.21 18.58
C LEU A 91 5.64 -11.50 19.61
N SER A 92 5.54 -10.19 19.70
CA SER A 92 6.23 -9.39 20.72
C SER A 92 5.24 -8.50 21.47
N GLU A 93 5.45 -8.38 22.77
CA GLU A 93 4.64 -7.47 23.60
C GLU A 93 5.15 -6.04 23.46
N ARG A 94 4.21 -5.09 23.35
CA ARG A 94 4.48 -3.65 23.34
C ARG A 94 3.56 -2.95 24.34
N ILE A 95 4.08 -1.94 24.99
CA ILE A 95 3.29 -1.04 25.83
C ILE A 95 3.16 0.27 25.06
N GLY A 96 1.95 0.60 24.62
CA GLY A 96 1.65 1.82 23.86
C GLY A 96 0.90 2.84 24.73
N GLU A 97 1.15 4.11 24.47
CA GLU A 97 0.52 5.21 25.21
C GLU A 97 -1.02 5.19 25.15
N TYR A 98 -1.59 4.74 24.00
CA TYR A 98 -3.04 4.80 23.76
C TYR A 98 -3.82 3.54 24.14
N ALA A 99 -3.25 2.36 23.88
CA ALA A 99 -3.96 1.09 24.07
C ALA A 99 -3.38 0.25 25.22
N GLY A 100 -2.38 0.77 25.95
CA GLY A 100 -1.70 0.02 27.00
C GLY A 100 -0.97 -1.20 26.42
N ARG A 101 -1.22 -2.37 27.00
CA ARG A 101 -0.62 -3.64 26.55
C ARG A 101 -1.15 -4.03 25.17
N GLN A 102 -0.24 -4.19 24.21
CA GLN A 102 -0.51 -4.60 22.82
C GLN A 102 0.42 -5.74 22.44
N ILE A 103 -0.03 -6.59 21.54
CA ILE A 103 0.83 -7.61 20.93
C ILE A 103 1.10 -7.21 19.50
N GLN A 104 2.36 -7.00 19.14
CA GLN A 104 2.79 -6.88 17.76
C GLN A 104 2.90 -8.30 17.18
N GLN A 105 2.09 -8.58 16.17
CA GLN A 105 2.14 -9.81 15.39
C GLN A 105 2.86 -9.52 14.08
N THR A 106 3.94 -10.25 13.82
CA THR A 106 4.65 -10.24 12.52
C THR A 106 4.34 -11.53 11.79
N THR A 107 3.85 -11.40 10.56
CA THR A 107 3.58 -12.52 9.65
C THR A 107 4.59 -12.51 8.51
N CYS A 108 5.28 -13.62 8.27
CA CYS A 108 6.14 -13.80 7.10
C CYS A 108 5.34 -14.43 5.96
N THR A 109 5.41 -13.82 4.76
CA THR A 109 4.84 -14.37 3.54
C THR A 109 5.94 -14.51 2.49
N LYS A 110 6.12 -15.71 1.96
CA LYS A 110 7.04 -16.00 0.86
C LYS A 110 6.24 -16.11 -0.44
N TYR A 111 6.66 -15.34 -1.46
CA TYR A 111 6.11 -15.38 -2.80
C TYR A 111 7.06 -16.15 -3.70
N ILE A 112 6.53 -17.13 -4.41
CA ILE A 112 7.31 -18.09 -5.19
C ILE A 112 6.63 -18.28 -6.53
N SER A 113 7.41 -18.27 -7.62
CA SER A 113 6.91 -18.58 -8.96
C SER A 113 6.55 -20.07 -9.10
N GLU A 114 5.85 -20.43 -10.16
CA GLU A 114 5.53 -21.83 -10.47
C GLU A 114 6.78 -22.69 -10.73
N GLN A 115 7.90 -22.08 -11.13
CA GLN A 115 9.18 -22.74 -11.30
C GLN A 115 9.96 -22.91 -9.99
N GLY A 116 9.40 -22.46 -8.86
CA GLY A 116 10.05 -22.54 -7.55
C GLY A 116 11.00 -21.38 -7.24
N GLN A 117 11.09 -20.38 -8.11
CA GLN A 117 11.96 -19.22 -7.91
C GLN A 117 11.39 -18.28 -6.83
N PRO A 118 12.19 -17.87 -5.84
CA PRO A 118 11.77 -16.86 -4.87
C PRO A 118 11.58 -15.50 -5.54
N LEU A 119 10.38 -14.95 -5.46
CA LEU A 119 10.07 -13.61 -5.99
C LEU A 119 10.23 -12.54 -4.91
N ALA A 120 9.76 -12.81 -3.70
CA ALA A 120 9.89 -11.88 -2.58
C ALA A 120 9.61 -12.54 -1.23
N THR A 121 10.04 -11.85 -0.16
CA THR A 121 9.70 -12.18 1.23
C THR A 121 9.13 -10.94 1.92
N LEU A 122 7.93 -11.04 2.44
CA LEU A 122 7.21 -9.97 3.12
C LEU A 122 7.07 -10.27 4.61
N TYR A 123 7.50 -9.36 5.46
CA TYR A 123 7.14 -9.32 6.87
C TYR A 123 6.08 -8.24 7.06
N SER A 124 4.87 -8.64 7.45
CA SER A 124 3.80 -7.69 7.72
C SER A 124 3.54 -7.58 9.22
N HIS A 125 3.32 -6.37 9.69
CA HIS A 125 3.17 -6.04 11.08
C HIS A 125 1.75 -5.58 11.39
N ALA A 126 1.17 -6.12 12.47
CA ALA A 126 -0.12 -5.68 12.98
C ALA A 126 -0.11 -5.63 14.51
N PHE A 127 -0.71 -4.59 15.08
CA PHE A 127 -1.02 -4.58 16.50
C PHE A 127 -2.33 -5.31 16.77
N ARG A 128 -2.28 -6.18 17.78
CA ARG A 128 -3.43 -6.92 18.31
C ARG A 128 -3.86 -6.27 19.62
N MET A 129 -5.09 -5.75 19.67
CA MET A 129 -5.60 -5.01 20.83
C MET A 129 -7.05 -5.36 21.10
N GLU A 130 -7.49 -5.18 22.36
CA GLU A 130 -8.88 -5.41 22.76
C GLU A 130 -9.82 -4.41 22.07
N ARG A 131 -10.89 -4.90 21.45
CA ARG A 131 -11.87 -4.08 20.71
C ARG A 131 -12.48 -2.97 21.55
N LYS A 132 -12.79 -3.25 22.82
CA LYS A 132 -13.42 -2.27 23.73
C LYS A 132 -12.55 -1.06 24.04
N LYS A 133 -11.23 -1.20 24.01
CA LYS A 133 -10.29 -0.10 24.27
C LYS A 133 -9.98 0.72 23.02
N ALA A 134 -10.12 0.14 21.84
CA ALA A 134 -9.85 0.81 20.57
C ALA A 134 -10.96 1.82 20.18
N GLY A 135 -12.24 1.52 20.48
CA GLY A 135 -13.38 2.39 20.12
C GLY A 135 -13.67 3.54 21.08
N GLY A 136 -13.08 3.53 22.31
CA GLY A 136 -13.48 4.45 23.38
C GLY A 136 -12.76 5.82 23.42
N ARG A 137 -11.74 6.04 22.59
CA ARG A 137 -10.99 7.31 22.56
C ARG A 137 -10.77 7.70 21.10
N GLY A 138 -11.68 8.51 20.58
CA GLY A 138 -11.62 9.05 19.23
C GLY A 138 -10.38 9.92 19.00
N LYS A 139 -9.21 9.31 18.85
CA LYS A 139 -7.93 10.01 18.55
C LYS A 139 -8.07 11.01 17.41
N TYR A 140 -8.99 10.73 16.49
CA TYR A 140 -9.20 11.50 15.27
C TYR A 140 -10.56 12.23 15.24
N SER A 141 -11.38 12.13 16.30
CA SER A 141 -12.75 12.68 16.34
C SER A 141 -12.83 14.20 16.16
N GLN A 142 -11.72 14.90 16.43
CA GLN A 142 -11.62 16.36 16.26
C GLN A 142 -11.20 16.78 14.83
N LEU A 143 -10.88 15.82 13.96
CA LEU A 143 -10.49 16.13 12.59
C LEU A 143 -11.74 16.39 11.74
N SER A 144 -11.82 17.58 11.14
CA SER A 144 -12.82 17.92 10.14
C SER A 144 -12.29 17.68 8.73
N ARG A 145 -13.19 17.38 7.81
CA ARG A 145 -12.86 17.32 6.38
C ARG A 145 -12.46 18.71 5.89
N LYS A 146 -11.38 18.77 5.11
CA LYS A 146 -10.90 20.02 4.53
C LYS A 146 -11.84 20.49 3.42
N ILE A 147 -12.08 21.81 3.38
CA ILE A 147 -12.66 22.52 2.23
C ILE A 147 -11.47 23.15 1.50
N TYR A 148 -11.30 22.81 0.24
CA TYR A 148 -10.22 23.32 -0.60
C TYR A 148 -10.65 24.60 -1.30
N THR A 149 -9.72 25.56 -1.43
CA THR A 149 -9.90 26.71 -2.32
C THR A 149 -9.54 26.33 -3.76
N ASP A 150 -9.92 27.21 -4.71
CA ASP A 150 -9.59 26.99 -6.13
C ASP A 150 -8.06 27.02 -6.34
N GLU A 151 -7.33 27.86 -5.59
CA GLU A 151 -5.88 27.95 -5.65
C GLU A 151 -5.21 26.66 -5.16
N GLU A 152 -5.68 26.10 -4.05
CA GLU A 152 -5.18 24.82 -3.53
C GLU A 152 -5.45 23.66 -4.49
N MET A 153 -6.61 23.67 -5.16
CA MET A 153 -6.93 22.68 -6.19
C MET A 153 -6.06 22.85 -7.44
N GLN A 154 -5.71 24.08 -7.81
CA GLN A 154 -4.78 24.36 -8.90
C GLN A 154 -3.35 23.89 -8.57
N GLU A 155 -2.89 24.08 -7.33
CA GLU A 155 -1.59 23.59 -6.86
C GLU A 155 -1.51 22.05 -6.97
N ILE A 156 -2.56 21.34 -6.53
CA ILE A 156 -2.64 19.88 -6.64
C ILE A 156 -2.66 19.45 -8.11
N ALA A 157 -3.43 20.14 -8.97
CA ALA A 157 -3.50 19.83 -10.40
C ALA A 157 -2.14 20.07 -11.10
N GLU A 158 -1.39 21.09 -10.68
CA GLU A 158 -0.04 21.34 -11.20
C GLU A 158 0.92 20.22 -10.75
N ALA A 159 0.86 19.79 -9.47
CA ALA A 159 1.66 18.70 -8.97
C ALA A 159 1.42 17.39 -9.75
N TYR A 160 0.18 17.11 -10.14
CA TYR A 160 -0.14 15.98 -11.02
C TYR A 160 0.46 16.11 -12.43
N ARG A 161 0.45 17.33 -13.00
CA ARG A 161 1.11 17.57 -14.32
C ARG A 161 2.61 17.35 -14.24
N VAL A 162 3.24 17.83 -13.17
CA VAL A 162 4.68 17.67 -12.94
C VAL A 162 5.05 16.18 -12.70
N GLU A 163 4.18 15.41 -12.03
CA GLU A 163 4.42 13.97 -11.76
C GLU A 163 4.76 13.21 -13.05
N GLY A 164 3.91 13.32 -14.08
CA GLY A 164 4.15 12.62 -15.36
C GLY A 164 5.39 13.09 -16.10
N MET A 165 5.81 14.35 -15.94
CA MET A 165 7.01 14.91 -16.56
C MET A 165 8.30 14.57 -15.81
N SER A 166 8.22 14.27 -14.52
CA SER A 166 9.37 13.98 -13.66
C SER A 166 9.78 12.51 -13.66
N ARG A 167 9.01 11.66 -14.34
CA ARG A 167 9.33 10.23 -14.51
C ARG A 167 10.67 10.04 -15.17
N ARG A 168 11.54 9.27 -14.54
CA ARG A 168 12.85 8.94 -15.09
C ARG A 168 12.74 8.00 -16.30
N GLY A 169 11.86 6.98 -16.24
CA GLY A 169 11.62 6.03 -17.33
C GLY A 169 12.88 5.34 -17.80
N ALA A 170 13.08 5.29 -19.13
CA ALA A 170 14.23 4.64 -19.77
C ALA A 170 15.56 5.42 -19.59
N ASP A 171 15.54 6.66 -19.13
CA ASP A 171 16.76 7.41 -18.85
C ASP A 171 17.47 6.80 -17.63
N LYS A 172 18.63 6.19 -17.85
CA LYS A 172 19.37 5.52 -16.77
C LYS A 172 19.78 6.48 -15.67
N ARG A 173 19.53 6.06 -14.44
CA ARG A 173 20.08 6.72 -13.26
C ARG A 173 21.23 5.88 -12.75
N PHE A 174 22.44 6.36 -12.92
CA PHE A 174 23.61 5.65 -12.43
C PHE A 174 23.85 5.95 -10.93
N TRP A 175 24.38 4.97 -10.23
CA TRP A 175 24.75 5.13 -8.83
C TRP A 175 25.74 6.28 -8.62
N SER A 176 26.67 6.49 -9.58
CA SER A 176 27.66 7.58 -9.55
C SER A 176 27.02 8.95 -9.56
N ASP A 177 25.87 9.11 -10.22
CA ASP A 177 25.21 10.40 -10.43
C ASP A 177 24.36 10.85 -9.24
N VAL A 178 24.18 9.97 -8.26
CA VAL A 178 23.37 10.23 -7.08
C VAL A 178 24.25 10.65 -5.91
N SER A 179 23.86 11.68 -5.20
CA SER A 179 24.52 12.19 -3.99
C SER A 179 23.64 12.01 -2.75
N ILE A 180 24.30 11.89 -1.58
CA ILE A 180 23.57 11.98 -0.31
C ILE A 180 22.98 13.38 -0.20
N GLY A 181 21.69 13.47 0.16
CA GLY A 181 20.93 14.73 0.20
C GLY A 181 20.11 14.98 -1.06
N ASP A 182 20.29 14.23 -2.15
CA ASP A 182 19.45 14.38 -3.34
C ASP A 182 17.99 14.10 -2.98
N GLU A 183 17.11 14.99 -3.41
CA GLU A 183 15.66 14.88 -3.18
C GLU A 183 14.97 14.20 -4.36
N MET A 184 13.95 13.43 -4.05
CA MET A 184 13.02 12.90 -5.04
C MET A 184 12.01 13.99 -5.44
N PRO A 185 11.50 14.00 -6.68
CA PRO A 185 10.32 14.77 -7.02
C PRO A 185 9.19 14.48 -6.03
N THR A 186 8.54 15.53 -5.55
CA THR A 186 7.39 15.37 -4.65
C THR A 186 6.22 14.80 -5.44
N MET A 187 5.62 13.71 -4.95
CA MET A 187 4.43 13.11 -5.53
C MET A 187 3.20 13.45 -4.68
N VAL A 188 2.08 13.79 -5.33
CA VAL A 188 0.81 14.06 -4.66
C VAL A 188 -0.18 12.92 -4.89
N LYS A 189 -0.98 12.61 -3.87
CA LYS A 189 -2.14 11.70 -3.97
C LYS A 189 -3.32 12.32 -3.22
N GLY A 190 -4.39 12.62 -3.95
CA GLY A 190 -5.59 13.23 -3.38
C GLY A 190 -5.99 14.56 -4.05
N PRO A 191 -7.05 15.23 -3.54
CA PRO A 191 -7.80 14.87 -2.35
C PRO A 191 -8.44 13.49 -2.46
N LEU A 192 -8.19 12.62 -1.49
CA LEU A 192 -8.66 11.24 -1.51
C LEU A 192 -10.18 11.19 -1.62
N THR A 193 -10.68 10.44 -2.57
CA THR A 193 -12.11 10.19 -2.76
C THR A 193 -12.48 8.74 -2.45
N VAL A 194 -13.77 8.47 -2.25
CA VAL A 194 -14.26 7.08 -2.20
C VAL A 194 -13.98 6.36 -3.52
N THR A 195 -14.02 7.09 -4.65
CA THR A 195 -13.71 6.53 -5.97
C THR A 195 -12.26 6.03 -6.04
N ASP A 196 -11.29 6.74 -5.44
CA ASP A 196 -9.90 6.29 -5.40
C ASP A 196 -9.76 4.98 -4.60
N ASN A 197 -10.50 4.86 -3.48
CA ASN A 197 -10.53 3.62 -2.70
C ASN A 197 -11.15 2.47 -3.51
N VAL A 198 -12.22 2.73 -4.27
CA VAL A 198 -12.85 1.74 -5.15
C VAL A 198 -11.91 1.36 -6.29
N ALA A 199 -11.26 2.33 -6.94
CA ALA A 199 -10.27 2.08 -8.00
C ALA A 199 -9.11 1.22 -7.49
N PHE A 200 -8.56 1.54 -6.32
CA PHE A 200 -7.54 0.71 -5.70
C PHE A 200 -8.05 -0.71 -5.42
N LEU A 201 -9.26 -0.85 -4.89
CA LEU A 201 -9.85 -2.14 -4.58
C LEU A 201 -10.05 -3.04 -5.81
N ILE A 202 -10.39 -2.46 -6.97
CA ILE A 202 -10.52 -3.20 -8.23
C ILE A 202 -9.18 -3.87 -8.60
N GLY A 203 -8.08 -3.18 -8.47
CA GLY A 203 -6.75 -3.70 -8.80
C GLY A 203 -6.12 -4.55 -7.71
N PHE A 204 -6.24 -4.10 -6.46
CA PHE A 204 -5.67 -4.79 -5.30
C PHE A 204 -6.46 -6.06 -4.94
N GLY A 205 -7.77 -5.98 -5.04
CA GLY A 205 -8.69 -7.04 -4.68
C GLY A 205 -8.75 -7.34 -3.19
N THR A 206 -9.82 -7.97 -2.78
CA THR A 206 -9.96 -8.52 -1.44
C THR A 206 -10.85 -9.73 -1.45
N VAL A 207 -10.51 -10.72 -0.64
CA VAL A 207 -11.32 -11.93 -0.50
C VAL A 207 -12.54 -11.74 0.40
N PHE A 208 -12.66 -10.60 1.09
CA PHE A 208 -13.82 -10.29 1.92
C PHE A 208 -14.95 -9.66 1.12
N VAL A 209 -14.65 -8.82 0.14
CA VAL A 209 -15.66 -8.20 -0.71
C VAL A 209 -16.22 -9.26 -1.67
N ARG A 210 -17.43 -9.70 -1.40
CA ARG A 210 -18.15 -10.74 -2.13
C ARG A 210 -19.60 -10.30 -2.29
N ALA A 211 -20.22 -10.70 -3.39
CA ALA A 211 -21.59 -10.32 -3.68
C ALA A 211 -22.60 -11.43 -3.33
N HIS A 212 -23.78 -11.03 -2.90
CA HIS A 212 -25.00 -11.84 -2.83
C HIS A 212 -24.81 -13.16 -2.06
N ARG A 213 -25.15 -14.30 -2.68
CA ARG A 213 -25.08 -15.62 -2.08
C ARG A 213 -23.67 -15.95 -1.56
N GLN A 214 -22.61 -15.55 -2.28
CA GLN A 214 -21.23 -15.84 -1.86
C GLN A 214 -20.87 -15.08 -0.57
N TRP A 215 -21.35 -13.84 -0.39
CA TRP A 215 -21.21 -13.11 0.87
C TRP A 215 -21.99 -13.75 1.99
N HIS A 216 -23.27 -14.10 1.72
CA HIS A 216 -24.12 -14.76 2.70
C HIS A 216 -23.48 -16.06 3.21
N GLU A 217 -23.08 -16.97 2.33
CA GLU A 217 -22.46 -18.24 2.70
C GLU A 217 -21.12 -18.07 3.41
N PHE A 218 -20.34 -17.04 3.03
CA PHE A 218 -19.09 -16.72 3.72
C PHE A 218 -19.35 -16.26 5.16
N ARG A 219 -20.33 -15.40 5.36
CA ARG A 219 -20.72 -14.89 6.67
C ARG A 219 -21.27 -16.01 7.57
N GLU A 220 -22.12 -16.89 7.05
CA GLU A 220 -22.63 -18.04 7.80
C GLU A 220 -21.48 -18.92 8.35
N ARG A 221 -20.44 -19.13 7.55
CA ARG A 221 -19.25 -19.87 8.00
C ARG A 221 -18.32 -19.04 8.92
N HIS A 222 -18.48 -17.72 8.94
CA HIS A 222 -17.63 -16.78 9.69
C HIS A 222 -18.47 -15.71 10.36
N PRO A 223 -19.32 -16.06 11.34
CA PRO A 223 -20.35 -15.14 11.89
C PRO A 223 -19.77 -13.88 12.55
N GLY A 224 -18.50 -13.91 12.96
CA GLY A 224 -17.82 -12.75 13.55
C GLY A 224 -17.29 -11.73 12.55
N VAL A 225 -17.43 -11.95 11.24
CA VAL A 225 -16.87 -11.05 10.20
C VAL A 225 -17.87 -9.97 9.77
N GLY A 226 -19.17 -10.26 9.76
CA GLY A 226 -20.16 -9.31 9.29
C GLY A 226 -20.44 -8.16 10.28
N VAL A 227 -20.77 -6.99 9.73
CA VAL A 227 -21.31 -5.84 10.48
C VAL A 227 -22.69 -5.49 9.95
N LYS A 228 -23.64 -5.14 10.83
CA LYS A 228 -24.95 -4.62 10.41
C LYS A 228 -24.88 -3.12 10.20
N ASP A 229 -25.55 -2.65 9.15
CA ASP A 229 -25.80 -1.22 8.98
C ASP A 229 -27.05 -0.75 9.77
N GLN A 230 -27.38 0.53 9.62
CA GLN A 230 -28.54 1.14 10.27
C GLN A 230 -29.91 0.60 9.78
N PHE A 231 -29.92 -0.09 8.64
CA PHE A 231 -31.12 -0.73 8.09
C PHE A 231 -31.22 -2.21 8.46
N GLY A 232 -30.27 -2.73 9.24
CA GLY A 232 -30.23 -4.13 9.68
C GLY A 232 -29.63 -5.07 8.63
N VAL A 233 -29.04 -4.54 7.54
CA VAL A 233 -28.42 -5.32 6.48
C VAL A 233 -26.97 -5.68 6.86
N TRP A 234 -26.63 -6.97 6.66
CA TRP A 234 -25.28 -7.43 6.91
C TRP A 234 -24.35 -7.12 5.74
N ASP A 235 -23.20 -6.51 6.05
CA ASP A 235 -22.19 -6.13 5.09
C ASP A 235 -20.76 -6.40 5.60
N VAL A 236 -19.78 -6.21 4.73
CA VAL A 236 -18.37 -6.45 5.00
C VAL A 236 -17.77 -5.36 5.90
N PRO A 237 -16.82 -5.70 6.79
CA PRO A 237 -16.16 -4.69 7.62
C PRO A 237 -15.28 -3.73 6.81
N GLU A 238 -14.81 -4.12 5.63
CA GLU A 238 -14.07 -3.24 4.70
C GLU A 238 -14.88 -2.01 4.27
N ARG A 239 -16.19 -2.00 4.49
CA ARG A 239 -17.05 -0.84 4.26
C ARG A 239 -16.58 0.42 5.01
N VAL A 240 -15.74 0.31 6.02
CA VAL A 240 -15.07 1.47 6.68
C VAL A 240 -14.28 2.36 5.70
N HIS A 241 -13.91 1.83 4.53
CA HIS A 241 -13.18 2.57 3.50
C HIS A 241 -14.08 3.34 2.53
N TRP A 242 -15.43 3.18 2.60
CA TRP A 242 -16.38 3.88 1.72
C TRP A 242 -17.70 4.28 2.38
N ASP A 243 -17.93 3.94 3.65
CA ASP A 243 -19.15 4.25 4.38
C ASP A 243 -18.87 5.11 5.61
N GLU A 244 -19.44 6.31 5.65
CA GLU A 244 -19.22 7.28 6.72
C GLU A 244 -19.78 6.80 8.08
N ASN A 245 -20.96 6.16 8.07
CA ASN A 245 -21.60 5.70 9.31
C ASN A 245 -20.80 4.58 9.95
N LEU A 246 -20.29 3.64 9.16
CA LEU A 246 -19.46 2.58 9.69
C LEU A 246 -18.11 3.12 10.18
N ALA A 247 -17.48 4.02 9.43
CA ALA A 247 -16.24 4.68 9.85
C ALA A 247 -16.43 5.41 11.17
N ALA A 248 -17.51 6.19 11.33
CA ALA A 248 -17.85 6.87 12.57
C ALA A 248 -18.08 5.89 13.73
N SER A 249 -18.74 4.75 13.49
CA SER A 249 -19.01 3.72 14.51
C SER A 249 -17.75 3.08 15.09
N VAL A 250 -16.62 3.13 14.36
CA VAL A 250 -15.31 2.65 14.83
C VAL A 250 -14.39 3.78 15.29
N GLY A 251 -14.92 4.99 15.47
CA GLY A 251 -14.20 6.15 16.02
C GLY A 251 -13.37 6.93 15.01
N MET A 252 -13.63 6.76 13.71
CA MET A 252 -12.97 7.50 12.64
C MET A 252 -13.85 8.67 12.17
N PRO A 253 -13.27 9.82 11.77
CA PRO A 253 -14.04 11.00 11.32
C PRO A 253 -14.70 10.80 9.94
N GLY A 254 -14.34 9.76 9.21
CA GLY A 254 -14.88 9.40 7.90
C GLY A 254 -14.17 8.20 7.30
N PRO A 255 -14.56 7.77 6.10
CA PRO A 255 -13.87 6.72 5.38
C PRO A 255 -12.39 7.09 5.15
N TYR A 256 -11.54 6.09 5.06
CA TYR A 256 -10.09 6.28 4.97
C TYR A 256 -9.46 5.29 3.99
N ASP A 257 -8.22 5.57 3.60
CA ASP A 257 -7.44 4.77 2.67
C ASP A 257 -7.14 3.36 3.19
N TYR A 258 -6.78 2.47 2.27
CA TYR A 258 -6.17 1.20 2.63
C TYR A 258 -4.68 1.38 2.97
N GLY A 259 -4.21 0.72 4.03
CA GLY A 259 -2.77 0.72 4.31
C GLY A 259 -1.92 0.24 3.13
N PRO A 260 -2.29 -0.85 2.42
CA PRO A 260 -1.62 -1.28 1.18
C PRO A 260 -1.66 -0.25 0.05
N GLN A 261 -2.69 0.58 -0.04
CA GLN A 261 -2.78 1.65 -1.04
C GLN A 261 -1.66 2.68 -0.85
N ARG A 262 -1.41 3.09 0.39
CA ARG A 262 -0.33 4.02 0.71
C ARG A 262 1.06 3.42 0.45
N ILE A 263 1.22 2.12 0.71
CA ILE A 263 2.44 1.38 0.35
C ILE A 263 2.64 1.37 -1.16
N ALA A 264 1.55 1.21 -1.94
CA ALA A 264 1.60 1.26 -3.39
C ALA A 264 1.97 2.65 -3.93
N TRP A 265 1.54 3.75 -3.27
CA TRP A 265 1.95 5.10 -3.62
C TRP A 265 3.44 5.36 -3.38
N ILE A 266 3.99 4.82 -2.27
CA ILE A 266 5.42 4.92 -1.97
C ILE A 266 6.25 4.15 -3.01
N ASP A 267 5.84 2.93 -3.36
CA ASP A 267 6.47 2.14 -4.44
C ASP A 267 6.41 2.86 -5.80
N HIS A 268 5.27 3.52 -6.10
CA HIS A 268 5.11 4.33 -7.31
C HIS A 268 6.14 5.48 -7.33
N ALA A 269 6.25 6.27 -6.26
CA ALA A 269 7.21 7.36 -6.19
C ALA A 269 8.66 6.89 -6.38
N ILE A 270 9.01 5.75 -5.80
CA ILE A 270 10.36 5.16 -5.96
C ILE A 270 10.58 4.71 -7.39
N ALA A 271 9.59 4.05 -8.03
CA ALA A 271 9.69 3.59 -9.41
C ALA A 271 9.91 4.77 -10.39
N GLU A 272 9.17 5.86 -10.22
CA GLU A 272 9.32 7.08 -11.03
C GLU A 272 10.73 7.70 -10.88
N TRP A 273 11.28 7.68 -9.66
CA TRP A 273 12.60 8.25 -9.38
C TRP A 273 13.75 7.36 -9.86
N MET A 274 13.69 6.04 -9.64
CA MET A 274 14.82 5.14 -9.91
C MET A 274 15.02 4.85 -11.41
N GLY A 275 13.96 5.00 -12.22
CA GLY A 275 13.95 4.63 -13.64
C GLY A 275 13.92 3.11 -13.85
N ASP A 276 13.83 2.72 -15.13
CA ASP A 276 13.57 1.33 -15.54
C ASP A 276 14.73 0.37 -15.22
N ASP A 277 15.96 0.87 -15.21
CA ASP A 277 17.15 0.08 -14.88
C ASP A 277 17.43 -0.02 -13.36
N GLY A 278 16.74 0.77 -12.54
CA GLY A 278 16.78 0.66 -11.10
C GLY A 278 16.07 -0.59 -10.57
N TRP A 279 16.46 -1.06 -9.41
CA TRP A 279 15.83 -2.19 -8.73
C TRP A 279 15.55 -1.88 -7.26
N LEU A 280 14.28 -1.83 -6.88
CA LEU A 280 13.88 -1.74 -5.47
C LEU A 280 14.08 -3.12 -4.83
N SER A 281 15.14 -3.28 -4.05
CA SER A 281 15.48 -4.55 -3.39
C SER A 281 14.78 -4.73 -2.04
N ARG A 282 14.48 -3.62 -1.34
CA ARG A 282 13.78 -3.66 -0.07
C ARG A 282 12.94 -2.40 0.14
N LEU A 283 11.77 -2.57 0.72
CA LEU A 283 10.87 -1.50 1.13
C LEU A 283 10.35 -1.75 2.54
N ASN A 284 10.79 -0.94 3.49
CA ASN A 284 10.28 -0.95 4.87
C ASN A 284 9.36 0.25 5.06
N VAL A 285 8.09 0.01 5.41
CA VAL A 285 7.08 1.07 5.61
C VAL A 285 6.45 0.95 6.99
N LYS A 286 6.34 2.08 7.68
CA LYS A 286 5.55 2.23 8.90
C LYS A 286 4.35 3.13 8.61
N LEU A 287 3.15 2.66 8.96
CA LEU A 287 1.91 3.44 8.90
C LEU A 287 1.63 4.02 10.27
N THR A 288 1.55 5.34 10.38
CA THR A 288 1.43 6.08 11.67
C THR A 288 0.03 6.61 11.91
N ALA A 289 -0.70 6.92 10.83
CA ALA A 289 -2.08 7.41 10.87
C ALA A 289 -2.79 7.09 9.55
N PRO A 290 -4.14 6.98 9.52
CA PRO A 290 -4.89 6.87 8.26
C PRO A 290 -4.94 8.22 7.52
N ASN A 291 -5.12 8.17 6.20
CA ASN A 291 -5.57 9.30 5.39
C ASN A 291 -7.08 9.18 5.20
N PHE A 292 -7.81 10.22 5.49
CA PHE A 292 -9.27 10.23 5.36
C PHE A 292 -9.70 10.71 3.97
N VAL A 293 -10.90 10.33 3.57
CA VAL A 293 -11.52 10.91 2.37
C VAL A 293 -11.57 12.42 2.52
N GLY A 294 -11.04 13.11 1.52
CA GLY A 294 -10.80 14.56 1.52
C GLY A 294 -9.39 14.98 1.92
N ASP A 295 -8.52 14.08 2.38
CA ASP A 295 -7.11 14.41 2.66
C ASP A 295 -6.27 14.36 1.38
N THR A 296 -5.33 15.29 1.25
CA THR A 296 -4.27 15.24 0.23
C THR A 296 -2.98 14.78 0.88
N SER A 297 -2.31 13.83 0.27
CA SER A 297 -1.05 13.26 0.73
C SER A 297 0.10 13.70 -0.16
N TRP A 298 1.19 14.14 0.46
CA TRP A 298 2.43 14.52 -0.20
C TRP A 298 3.51 13.52 0.16
N ILE A 299 4.08 12.87 -0.85
CA ILE A 299 5.15 11.88 -0.71
C ILE A 299 6.46 12.58 -1.04
N ARG A 300 7.39 12.62 -0.09
CA ARG A 300 8.71 13.19 -0.24
C ARG A 300 9.75 12.18 0.15
N GLY A 301 10.90 12.22 -0.51
CA GLY A 301 12.00 11.32 -0.20
C GLY A 301 13.34 11.97 -0.48
N SER A 302 14.36 11.54 0.25
CA SER A 302 15.75 11.96 0.02
C SER A 302 16.71 10.80 0.20
N VAL A 303 17.81 10.86 -0.52
CA VAL A 303 18.91 9.92 -0.40
C VAL A 303 19.65 10.19 0.91
N VAL A 304 19.71 9.20 1.78
CA VAL A 304 20.35 9.34 3.10
C VAL A 304 21.65 8.56 3.22
N GLU A 305 21.89 7.58 2.35
CA GLU A 305 23.11 6.76 2.40
C GLU A 305 23.39 6.16 1.02
N LYS A 306 24.68 6.04 0.71
CA LYS A 306 25.18 5.27 -0.44
C LYS A 306 26.04 4.12 0.09
N ARG A 307 25.76 2.90 -0.37
CA ARG A 307 26.48 1.69 0.04
C ARG A 307 27.19 1.05 -1.15
N ASN A 308 28.18 0.21 -0.84
CA ASN A 308 28.82 -0.65 -1.84
C ASN A 308 27.76 -1.50 -2.58
N ARG A 309 28.13 -2.02 -3.75
CA ARG A 309 27.26 -2.78 -4.66
C ARG A 309 26.12 -1.94 -5.23
N ASN A 310 26.37 -0.65 -5.45
CA ASN A 310 25.43 0.27 -6.10
C ASN A 310 24.10 0.45 -5.36
N ILE A 311 24.10 0.29 -4.03
CA ILE A 311 22.89 0.44 -3.22
C ILE A 311 22.74 1.89 -2.77
N ILE A 312 21.55 2.44 -2.98
CA ILE A 312 21.10 3.74 -2.48
C ILE A 312 20.03 3.50 -1.41
N ILE A 313 20.15 4.20 -0.27
CA ILE A 313 19.10 4.21 0.76
C ILE A 313 18.34 5.51 0.65
N ILE A 314 17.03 5.40 0.48
CA ILE A 314 16.10 6.53 0.42
C ILE A 314 15.23 6.49 1.66
N LYS A 315 15.13 7.62 2.35
CA LYS A 315 14.14 7.83 3.40
C LYS A 315 12.97 8.62 2.83
N LEU A 316 11.75 8.11 3.04
CA LEU A 316 10.53 8.73 2.56
C LEU A 316 9.57 9.05 3.70
N SER A 317 8.78 10.09 3.51
CA SER A 317 7.64 10.44 4.37
C SER A 317 6.41 10.70 3.51
N VAL A 318 5.25 10.36 4.07
CA VAL A 318 3.94 10.73 3.53
C VAL A 318 3.30 11.66 4.55
N THR A 319 3.05 12.90 4.17
CA THR A 319 2.42 13.92 5.01
C THR A 319 1.08 14.32 4.44
N ASP A 320 0.07 14.47 5.28
CA ASP A 320 -1.22 15.02 4.83
C ASP A 320 -1.20 16.55 4.77
N HIS A 321 -2.28 17.14 4.25
CA HIS A 321 -2.44 18.60 4.15
C HIS A 321 -2.44 19.34 5.49
N ARG A 322 -2.48 18.63 6.63
CA ARG A 322 -2.34 19.18 7.98
C ARG A 322 -0.91 19.13 8.50
N GLY A 323 0.04 18.67 7.65
CA GLY A 323 1.43 18.42 8.07
C GLY A 323 1.60 17.17 8.94
N ARG A 324 0.59 16.32 9.06
CA ARG A 324 0.62 15.11 9.85
C ARG A 324 1.32 14.01 9.07
N GLU A 325 2.37 13.42 9.62
CA GLU A 325 3.05 12.27 9.03
C GLU A 325 2.16 11.01 9.16
N THR A 326 1.71 10.48 8.04
CA THR A 326 0.81 9.33 7.95
C THR A 326 1.52 8.03 7.61
N ALA A 327 2.72 8.13 7.02
CA ALA A 327 3.62 7.00 6.83
C ALA A 327 5.07 7.48 6.73
N THR A 328 5.99 6.59 7.10
CA THR A 328 7.43 6.71 6.79
C THR A 328 7.91 5.46 6.10
N ALA A 329 8.96 5.60 5.27
CA ALA A 329 9.58 4.45 4.64
C ALA A 329 11.10 4.58 4.53
N ASN A 330 11.75 3.42 4.44
CA ASN A 330 13.12 3.30 3.99
C ASN A 330 13.13 2.32 2.80
N ALA A 331 13.74 2.75 1.71
CA ALA A 331 13.88 1.96 0.49
C ALA A 331 15.36 1.68 0.21
N GLU A 332 15.67 0.44 -0.17
CA GLU A 332 16.97 0.06 -0.71
C GLU A 332 16.83 -0.12 -2.22
N VAL A 333 17.48 0.77 -2.97
CA VAL A 333 17.45 0.77 -4.43
C VAL A 333 18.84 0.45 -4.97
N VAL A 334 18.92 -0.52 -5.86
CA VAL A 334 20.15 -0.85 -6.60
C VAL A 334 20.09 -0.12 -7.93
N LEU A 335 21.07 0.71 -8.21
CA LEU A 335 21.19 1.43 -9.49
C LEU A 335 22.32 0.84 -10.34
N PRO A 336 22.28 1.03 -11.66
CA PRO A 336 23.37 0.62 -12.55
C PRO A 336 24.69 1.29 -12.23
#